data_e8e8db88e10e69f89b1821696c61b236
#
_entry.id   e8e8db88e10e69f89b1821696c61b236
#
_cell.length_a   1.000
_cell.length_b   1.000
_cell.length_c   1.000
_cell.angle_alpha   90.00
_cell.angle_beta   90.00
_cell.angle_gamma   90.00
#
_symmetry.space_group_name_H-M   'P 1'
#
loop_
_entity.id
_entity.type
_entity.pdbx_description
1 polymer ?
#
loop_
_entity_poly.entity_id
_entity_poly.type
_entity_poly.pdbx_seq_one_letter_code
_entity_poly.pdbx_strand_id
1 'polypeptide(L)'
;MSKRICKFISCVLVATFFMSFCAVSAFAAGNNYDFNGDGKVSVSDVTALQIRLSGDMSNWNDEYEKRADVDGDGHININDVTALQNILMNAASGGTSSGANAANSFLIKLPSNKIDSSYQGRAYKLTDKERAYIEKIVMGEFGTSYAGSVFIAQCIRDALVYGYCKDPMDLRKSSANGGMGYDGYKENVNDNVKNAVSYVFDNGGNAVQHRILVMCTSEYYYGYPNNWHSTQNFITQYENILFFDYWN
;
A
#
# COMPACT_ATOMS: atom_id res chain seq x y z
N MET A 1 -13.98 -37.30 -51.73
CA MET A 1 -14.06 -35.94 -51.13
C MET A 1 -14.23 -36.10 -49.63
N SER A 2 -13.36 -35.62 -48.79
CA SER A 2 -13.67 -35.43 -47.37
C SER A 2 -12.53 -35.64 -46.33
N LYS A 3 -11.39 -36.18 -46.64
CA LYS A 3 -10.34 -36.37 -45.60
C LYS A 3 -9.27 -35.26 -45.55
N ARG A 4 -9.31 -34.28 -46.43
CA ARG A 4 -8.35 -33.16 -46.48
C ARG A 4 -8.87 -31.86 -45.87
N ILE A 5 -10.20 -31.72 -45.70
CA ILE A 5 -10.85 -30.53 -45.16
C ILE A 5 -10.78 -30.51 -43.63
N CYS A 6 -10.85 -31.67 -42.93
CA CYS A 6 -10.76 -31.76 -41.48
C CYS A 6 -9.37 -31.40 -40.89
N LYS A 7 -8.30 -31.54 -41.66
CA LYS A 7 -6.95 -31.19 -41.17
C LYS A 7 -6.68 -29.69 -41.22
N PHE A 8 -7.34 -28.93 -42.08
CA PHE A 8 -7.18 -27.47 -42.14
C PHE A 8 -7.98 -26.73 -41.10
N ILE A 9 -9.12 -27.25 -40.70
CA ILE A 9 -9.97 -26.64 -39.66
C ILE A 9 -9.35 -26.83 -38.29
N SER A 10 -8.64 -27.94 -38.03
CA SER A 10 -7.95 -28.19 -36.75
C SER A 10 -6.72 -27.30 -36.54
N CYS A 11 -6.00 -26.92 -37.62
CA CYS A 11 -4.86 -26.02 -37.51
C CYS A 11 -5.25 -24.55 -37.33
N VAL A 12 -6.40 -24.11 -37.84
CA VAL A 12 -6.88 -22.73 -37.69
C VAL A 12 -7.45 -22.49 -36.29
N LEU A 13 -8.07 -23.50 -35.68
CA LEU A 13 -8.63 -23.37 -34.30
C LEU A 13 -7.54 -23.40 -33.20
N VAL A 14 -6.38 -24.00 -33.46
CA VAL A 14 -5.24 -23.99 -32.53
C VAL A 14 -4.44 -22.68 -32.64
N ALA A 15 -4.41 -22.04 -33.81
CA ALA A 15 -3.69 -20.79 -34.02
C ALA A 15 -4.42 -19.57 -33.44
N THR A 16 -5.75 -19.63 -33.24
CA THR A 16 -6.54 -18.53 -32.67
C THR A 16 -6.60 -18.55 -31.14
N PHE A 17 -6.17 -19.64 -30.50
CA PHE A 17 -6.19 -19.72 -29.03
C PHE A 17 -4.91 -19.18 -28.36
N PHE A 18 -3.86 -18.88 -29.16
CA PHE A 18 -2.57 -18.40 -28.63
C PHE A 18 -2.38 -16.87 -28.75
N MET A 19 -3.38 -16.10 -29.18
CA MET A 19 -3.27 -14.64 -29.30
C MET A 19 -4.13 -13.85 -28.31
N SER A 20 -4.53 -14.46 -27.20
CA SER A 20 -5.02 -13.70 -26.04
C SER A 20 -3.93 -13.63 -24.96
N PHE A 21 -2.72 -13.29 -25.34
CA PHE A 21 -1.73 -12.82 -24.38
C PHE A 21 -2.12 -11.36 -24.08
N CYS A 22 -2.75 -11.17 -22.91
CA CYS A 22 -3.01 -9.87 -22.34
C CYS A 22 -1.76 -8.99 -22.51
N ALA A 23 -1.89 -7.91 -23.27
CA ALA A 23 -0.95 -6.82 -23.18
C ALA A 23 -0.98 -6.32 -21.73
N VAL A 24 -0.05 -6.80 -20.91
CA VAL A 24 0.19 -6.24 -19.59
C VAL A 24 0.66 -4.82 -19.86
N SER A 25 -0.20 -3.86 -19.57
CA SER A 25 0.12 -2.45 -19.73
C SER A 25 1.33 -2.13 -18.85
N ALA A 26 2.44 -1.76 -19.46
CA ALA A 26 3.59 -1.25 -18.74
C ALA A 26 3.18 0.05 -18.05
N PHE A 27 3.39 0.13 -16.76
CA PHE A 27 3.07 1.29 -15.95
C PHE A 27 4.27 2.24 -15.90
N ALA A 28 4.05 3.49 -16.25
CA ALA A 28 5.02 4.57 -16.03
C ALA A 28 4.90 5.14 -14.60
N ALA A 29 5.12 4.30 -13.59
CA ALA A 29 5.54 4.80 -12.29
C ALA A 29 6.99 5.23 -12.47
N GLY A 30 7.35 6.44 -12.07
CA GLY A 30 8.72 6.93 -12.25
C GLY A 30 9.72 5.83 -11.88
N ASN A 31 10.75 5.62 -12.68
CA ASN A 31 11.71 4.49 -12.80
C ASN A 31 12.19 3.78 -11.51
N ASN A 32 11.51 3.90 -10.38
CA ASN A 32 11.98 3.39 -9.09
C ASN A 32 12.03 1.87 -9.00
N TYR A 33 11.16 1.14 -9.71
CA TYR A 33 11.08 -0.31 -9.66
C TYR A 33 11.38 -0.98 -11.00
N ASP A 34 12.03 -0.27 -11.90
CA ASP A 34 12.59 -0.82 -13.14
C ASP A 34 13.91 -1.53 -12.80
N PHE A 35 13.81 -2.82 -12.51
CA PHE A 35 14.94 -3.66 -12.10
C PHE A 35 15.61 -4.39 -13.27
N ASN A 36 15.04 -4.32 -14.47
CA ASN A 36 15.64 -4.88 -15.67
C ASN A 36 16.22 -3.82 -16.62
N GLY A 37 15.97 -2.53 -16.33
CA GLY A 37 16.51 -1.39 -17.08
C GLY A 37 15.86 -1.17 -18.44
N ASP A 38 14.64 -1.68 -18.68
CA ASP A 38 13.94 -1.53 -19.95
C ASP A 38 13.13 -0.22 -20.06
N GLY A 39 13.17 0.62 -19.03
CA GLY A 39 12.47 1.90 -18.96
C GLY A 39 11.00 1.79 -18.56
N LYS A 40 10.54 0.63 -18.12
CA LYS A 40 9.17 0.38 -17.70
C LYS A 40 9.16 -0.39 -16.40
N VAL A 41 8.09 -0.29 -15.64
CA VAL A 41 7.84 -1.16 -14.48
C VAL A 41 6.76 -2.17 -14.86
N SER A 42 7.09 -3.45 -14.86
CA SER A 42 6.25 -4.52 -15.37
C SER A 42 6.49 -5.86 -14.63
N VAL A 43 5.83 -6.92 -15.07
CA VAL A 43 6.08 -8.28 -14.54
C VAL A 43 7.53 -8.74 -14.76
N SER A 44 8.24 -8.17 -15.74
CA SER A 44 9.66 -8.46 -15.96
C SER A 44 10.53 -8.03 -14.78
N ASP A 45 10.14 -6.93 -14.08
CA ASP A 45 10.85 -6.42 -12.90
C ASP A 45 10.59 -7.28 -11.67
N VAL A 46 9.38 -7.81 -11.54
CA VAL A 46 9.07 -8.85 -10.54
C VAL A 46 10.00 -10.05 -10.74
N THR A 47 10.16 -10.48 -11.99
CA THR A 47 11.06 -11.59 -12.35
C THR A 47 12.52 -11.24 -12.04
N ALA A 48 12.97 -10.02 -12.35
CA ALA A 48 14.32 -9.54 -12.04
C ALA A 48 14.59 -9.59 -10.52
N LEU A 49 13.65 -9.12 -9.71
CA LEU A 49 13.74 -9.17 -8.25
C LEU A 49 13.74 -10.62 -7.72
N GLN A 50 12.93 -11.52 -8.30
CA GLN A 50 12.93 -12.95 -7.95
C GLN A 50 14.27 -13.61 -8.29
N ILE A 51 14.86 -13.32 -9.45
CA ILE A 51 16.18 -13.80 -9.87
C ILE A 51 17.25 -13.34 -8.86
N ARG A 52 17.24 -12.08 -8.46
CA ARG A 52 18.13 -11.54 -7.43
C ARG A 52 17.98 -12.32 -6.12
N LEU A 53 16.76 -12.59 -5.67
CA LEU A 53 16.50 -13.34 -4.44
C LEU A 53 16.96 -14.81 -4.52
N SER A 54 17.03 -15.38 -5.72
CA SER A 54 17.60 -16.72 -5.94
C SER A 54 19.13 -16.76 -5.86
N GLY A 55 19.78 -15.59 -5.72
CA GLY A 55 21.23 -15.43 -5.64
C GLY A 55 21.92 -15.13 -6.97
N ASP A 56 21.17 -15.01 -8.06
CA ASP A 56 21.74 -14.59 -9.36
C ASP A 56 21.81 -13.05 -9.43
N MET A 57 23.02 -12.53 -9.34
CA MET A 57 23.35 -11.10 -9.36
C MET A 57 23.87 -10.61 -10.72
N SER A 58 23.81 -11.46 -11.77
CA SER A 58 24.46 -11.19 -13.06
C SER A 58 23.94 -9.92 -13.77
N ASN A 59 22.67 -9.57 -13.56
CA ASN A 59 22.04 -8.38 -14.12
C ASN A 59 21.60 -7.37 -13.03
N TRP A 60 22.19 -7.44 -11.84
CA TRP A 60 21.83 -6.63 -10.70
C TRP A 60 22.92 -5.61 -10.38
N ASN A 61 22.57 -4.44 -9.88
CA ASN A 61 23.50 -3.37 -9.54
C ASN A 61 23.13 -2.69 -8.21
N ASP A 62 24.06 -1.89 -7.67
CA ASP A 62 23.89 -1.20 -6.39
C ASP A 62 22.71 -0.22 -6.39
N GLU A 63 22.31 0.29 -7.54
CA GLU A 63 21.17 1.19 -7.68
C GLU A 63 19.87 0.42 -7.51
N TYR A 64 19.78 -0.79 -8.09
CA TYR A 64 18.62 -1.68 -7.91
C TYR A 64 18.53 -2.17 -6.47
N GLU A 65 19.65 -2.51 -5.84
CA GLU A 65 19.69 -2.94 -4.44
C GLU A 65 19.10 -1.90 -3.49
N LYS A 66 19.38 -0.62 -3.70
CA LYS A 66 18.81 0.48 -2.88
C LYS A 66 17.30 0.64 -2.97
N ARG A 67 16.69 0.11 -4.04
CA ARG A 67 15.26 0.24 -4.34
C ARG A 67 14.51 -1.07 -4.22
N ALA A 68 15.23 -2.17 -3.95
CA ALA A 68 14.67 -3.52 -3.94
C ALA A 68 13.87 -3.85 -2.67
N ASP A 69 14.07 -3.08 -1.61
CA ASP A 69 13.20 -3.05 -0.44
C ASP A 69 11.93 -2.27 -0.80
N VAL A 70 11.00 -2.98 -1.46
CA VAL A 70 9.78 -2.39 -2.05
C VAL A 70 8.73 -2.12 -0.99
N ASP A 71 8.67 -2.96 0.07
CA ASP A 71 7.75 -2.77 1.20
C ASP A 71 8.37 -1.91 2.31
N GLY A 72 9.67 -1.62 2.24
CA GLY A 72 10.38 -0.71 3.12
C GLY A 72 10.65 -1.27 4.50
N ASP A 73 10.67 -2.60 4.68
CA ASP A 73 10.91 -3.25 5.97
C ASP A 73 12.40 -3.35 6.35
N GLY A 74 13.30 -2.91 5.46
CA GLY A 74 14.76 -2.93 5.62
C GLY A 74 15.39 -4.26 5.21
N HIS A 75 14.62 -5.20 4.67
CA HIS A 75 15.07 -6.51 4.24
C HIS A 75 14.59 -6.80 2.81
N ILE A 76 15.49 -7.14 1.91
CA ILE A 76 15.10 -7.55 0.55
C ILE A 76 14.77 -9.03 0.55
N ASN A 77 13.48 -9.36 0.43
CA ASN A 77 12.94 -10.73 0.55
C ASN A 77 11.70 -10.95 -0.32
N ILE A 78 10.99 -12.08 -0.16
CA ILE A 78 9.81 -12.42 -0.97
C ILE A 78 8.62 -11.45 -0.76
N ASN A 79 8.59 -10.70 0.34
CA ASN A 79 7.54 -9.71 0.58
C ASN A 79 7.67 -8.54 -0.41
N ASP A 80 8.91 -8.16 -0.80
CA ASP A 80 9.15 -7.13 -1.81
C ASP A 80 8.62 -7.54 -3.19
N VAL A 81 8.79 -8.80 -3.54
CA VAL A 81 8.19 -9.37 -4.74
C VAL A 81 6.68 -9.23 -4.70
N THR A 82 6.07 -9.55 -3.57
CA THR A 82 4.62 -9.43 -3.36
C THR A 82 4.17 -7.96 -3.40
N ALA A 83 4.92 -7.07 -2.78
CA ALA A 83 4.66 -5.63 -2.81
C ALA A 83 4.71 -5.09 -4.24
N LEU A 84 5.74 -5.45 -5.02
CA LEU A 84 5.86 -5.06 -6.43
C LEU A 84 4.73 -5.64 -7.29
N GLN A 85 4.35 -6.90 -7.08
CA GLN A 85 3.20 -7.51 -7.77
C GLN A 85 1.90 -6.74 -7.47
N ASN A 86 1.67 -6.35 -6.23
CA ASN A 86 0.50 -5.56 -5.83
C ASN A 86 0.50 -4.18 -6.50
N ILE A 87 1.66 -3.51 -6.57
CA ILE A 87 1.82 -2.24 -7.29
C ILE A 87 1.42 -2.41 -8.76
N LEU A 88 1.91 -3.46 -9.41
CA LEU A 88 1.60 -3.74 -10.83
C LEU A 88 0.15 -4.13 -11.06
N MET A 89 -0.44 -4.94 -10.19
CA MET A 89 -1.87 -5.32 -10.28
C MET A 89 -2.77 -4.09 -10.16
N ASN A 90 -2.44 -3.18 -9.25
CA ASN A 90 -3.16 -1.92 -9.07
C ASN A 90 -3.00 -1.01 -10.30
N ALA A 91 -1.81 -0.98 -10.91
CA ALA A 91 -1.53 -0.26 -12.13
C ALA A 91 -2.24 -0.86 -13.36
N ALA A 92 -2.29 -2.19 -13.49
CA ALA A 92 -2.91 -2.90 -14.61
C ALA A 92 -4.45 -2.85 -14.58
N SER A 93 -5.04 -2.65 -13.40
CA SER A 93 -6.50 -2.55 -13.23
C SER A 93 -7.08 -1.23 -13.73
N GLY A 94 -6.29 -0.27 -14.22
CA GLY A 94 -6.76 0.99 -14.76
C GLY A 94 -5.70 2.04 -15.01
N GLY A 95 -4.80 1.81 -15.94
CA GLY A 95 -3.86 2.83 -16.41
C GLY A 95 -4.54 3.94 -17.22
N THR A 96 -5.34 4.77 -16.60
CA THR A 96 -5.57 6.17 -16.98
C THR A 96 -5.86 6.96 -15.70
N SER A 97 -4.87 7.72 -15.32
CA SER A 97 -4.84 8.74 -14.30
C SER A 97 -6.18 9.45 -14.08
N SER A 98 -6.78 9.20 -12.93
CA SER A 98 -7.57 10.16 -12.15
C SER A 98 -8.00 9.47 -10.86
N GLY A 99 -7.60 9.96 -9.72
CA GLY A 99 -8.00 9.71 -8.31
C GLY A 99 -9.08 8.70 -7.89
N ALA A 100 -9.76 8.02 -8.81
CA ALA A 100 -10.87 7.15 -8.52
C ALA A 100 -10.50 5.67 -8.26
N ASN A 101 -9.33 5.19 -8.70
CA ASN A 101 -8.99 3.76 -8.64
C ASN A 101 -8.13 3.36 -7.43
N ALA A 102 -7.38 4.27 -6.85
CA ALA A 102 -6.61 3.99 -5.63
C ALA A 102 -7.52 3.81 -4.40
N ALA A 103 -8.71 4.41 -4.42
CA ALA A 103 -9.69 4.31 -3.34
C ALA A 103 -10.16 2.86 -3.05
N ASN A 104 -10.04 1.95 -4.00
CA ASN A 104 -10.37 0.53 -3.88
C ASN A 104 -9.13 -0.39 -3.88
N SER A 105 -7.95 0.18 -3.75
CA SER A 105 -6.69 -0.55 -3.67
C SER A 105 -6.31 -0.71 -2.19
N PHE A 106 -6.01 -1.94 -1.78
CA PHE A 106 -5.67 -2.28 -0.40
C PHE A 106 -4.34 -3.02 -0.39
N LEU A 107 -3.38 -2.58 0.45
CA LEU A 107 -2.07 -3.21 0.54
C LEU A 107 -2.16 -4.60 1.18
N ILE A 108 -3.02 -4.75 2.19
CA ILE A 108 -3.16 -5.98 2.96
C ILE A 108 -4.61 -6.44 2.91
N LYS A 109 -4.80 -7.72 2.55
CA LYS A 109 -6.12 -8.36 2.54
C LYS A 109 -6.50 -8.79 3.94
N LEU A 110 -7.58 -8.24 4.45
CA LEU A 110 -8.17 -8.67 5.72
C LEU A 110 -8.87 -10.04 5.58
N PRO A 111 -9.01 -10.80 6.67
CA PRO A 111 -9.97 -11.90 6.76
C PRO A 111 -11.39 -11.42 6.41
N SER A 112 -12.19 -12.28 5.78
CA SER A 112 -13.51 -11.89 5.26
C SER A 112 -14.46 -11.30 6.31
N ASN A 113 -14.36 -11.74 7.56
CA ASN A 113 -15.14 -11.22 8.69
C ASN A 113 -14.66 -9.86 9.23
N LYS A 114 -13.57 -9.33 8.69
CA LYS A 114 -13.01 -8.01 9.01
C LYS A 114 -13.09 -7.03 7.85
N ILE A 115 -13.53 -7.47 6.68
CA ILE A 115 -13.72 -6.60 5.52
C ILE A 115 -15.01 -5.80 5.68
N ASP A 116 -14.91 -4.48 5.60
CA ASP A 116 -16.06 -3.61 5.36
C ASP A 116 -16.19 -3.38 3.85
N SER A 117 -17.14 -4.08 3.22
CA SER A 117 -17.39 -3.96 1.78
C SER A 117 -17.91 -2.58 1.35
N SER A 118 -18.42 -1.80 2.29
CA SER A 118 -18.88 -0.43 2.06
C SER A 118 -17.76 0.60 2.17
N TYR A 119 -16.63 0.24 2.80
CA TYR A 119 -15.51 1.13 2.98
C TYR A 119 -14.78 1.36 1.65
N GLN A 120 -14.64 2.63 1.33
CA GLN A 120 -13.86 3.11 0.19
C GLN A 120 -12.91 4.21 0.68
N GLY A 121 -11.66 4.11 0.26
CA GLY A 121 -10.70 5.18 0.50
C GLY A 121 -11.16 6.47 -0.19
N ARG A 122 -10.81 7.59 0.42
CA ARG A 122 -11.09 8.93 -0.11
C ARG A 122 -9.83 9.76 -0.08
N ALA A 123 -9.54 10.44 -1.18
CA ALA A 123 -8.54 11.49 -1.17
C ALA A 123 -8.96 12.61 -0.20
N TYR A 124 -7.97 13.21 0.46
CA TYR A 124 -8.17 14.35 1.34
C TYR A 124 -7.12 15.40 1.01
N LYS A 125 -7.57 16.55 0.53
CA LYS A 125 -6.65 17.60 0.07
C LYS A 125 -5.98 18.29 1.25
N LEU A 126 -4.67 18.23 1.28
CA LEU A 126 -3.82 18.90 2.25
C LEU A 126 -3.19 20.16 1.65
N THR A 127 -3.02 21.19 2.46
CA THR A 127 -2.07 22.26 2.17
C THR A 127 -0.63 21.76 2.36
N ASP A 128 0.36 22.44 1.79
CA ASP A 128 1.77 22.07 1.94
C ASP A 128 2.21 22.02 3.41
N LYS A 129 1.68 22.94 4.24
CA LYS A 129 1.95 22.98 5.68
C LYS A 129 1.39 21.77 6.42
N GLU A 130 0.14 21.40 6.13
CA GLU A 130 -0.52 20.22 6.72
C GLU A 130 0.17 18.94 6.29
N ARG A 131 0.54 18.83 5.01
CA ARG A 131 1.29 17.70 4.47
C ARG A 131 2.61 17.52 5.22
N ALA A 132 3.42 18.54 5.28
CA ALA A 132 4.70 18.47 5.98
C ALA A 132 4.53 18.10 7.47
N TYR A 133 3.46 18.55 8.10
CA TYR A 133 3.15 18.21 9.49
C TYR A 133 2.74 16.74 9.65
N ILE A 134 1.85 16.24 8.78
CA ILE A 134 1.39 14.84 8.79
C ILE A 134 2.55 13.90 8.47
N GLU A 135 3.37 14.20 7.49
CA GLU A 135 4.55 13.40 7.16
C GLU A 135 5.49 13.24 8.35
N LYS A 136 5.69 14.29 9.15
CA LYS A 136 6.51 14.23 10.37
C LYS A 136 5.87 13.37 11.47
N ILE A 137 4.53 13.38 11.60
CA ILE A 137 3.79 12.48 12.49
C ILE A 137 3.96 11.03 12.01
N VAL A 138 3.67 10.74 10.75
CA VAL A 138 3.80 9.40 10.18
C VAL A 138 5.23 8.88 10.36
N MET A 139 6.25 9.73 10.11
CA MET A 139 7.65 9.38 10.32
C MET A 139 7.96 9.06 11.79
N GLY A 140 7.32 9.73 12.72
CA GLY A 140 7.51 9.52 14.14
C GLY A 140 6.84 8.27 14.67
N GLU A 141 5.64 7.96 14.18
CA GLU A 141 4.84 6.82 14.60
C GLU A 141 5.32 5.50 13.97
N PHE A 142 5.52 5.47 12.65
CA PHE A 142 5.96 4.26 11.95
C PHE A 142 6.64 4.58 10.61
N GLY A 143 7.72 5.35 10.65
CA GLY A 143 8.44 5.77 9.44
C GLY A 143 9.48 4.76 8.92
N THR A 144 9.57 3.56 9.50
CA THR A 144 10.60 2.57 9.15
C THR A 144 10.27 1.81 7.88
N SER A 145 8.98 1.61 7.56
CA SER A 145 8.55 0.92 6.35
C SER A 145 7.46 1.69 5.60
N TYR A 146 7.36 1.45 4.28
CA TYR A 146 6.30 2.04 3.45
C TYR A 146 4.91 1.56 3.91
N ALA A 147 4.73 0.25 4.11
CA ALA A 147 3.44 -0.31 4.51
C ALA A 147 2.99 0.19 5.88
N GLY A 148 3.89 0.23 6.88
CA GLY A 148 3.61 0.83 8.18
C GLY A 148 3.22 2.30 8.06
N SER A 149 3.92 3.06 7.22
CA SER A 149 3.59 4.47 6.95
C SER A 149 2.20 4.62 6.32
N VAL A 150 1.78 3.70 5.42
CA VAL A 150 0.43 3.70 4.83
C VAL A 150 -0.64 3.42 5.88
N PHE A 151 -0.41 2.52 6.84
CA PHE A 151 -1.32 2.27 7.96
C PHE A 151 -1.54 3.53 8.79
N ILE A 152 -0.47 4.19 9.20
CA ILE A 152 -0.57 5.44 9.97
C ILE A 152 -1.26 6.55 9.17
N ALA A 153 -0.87 6.72 7.90
CA ALA A 153 -1.48 7.70 7.02
C ALA A 153 -2.99 7.44 6.84
N GLN A 154 -3.42 6.18 6.72
CA GLN A 154 -4.83 5.81 6.66
C GLN A 154 -5.56 6.14 7.96
N CYS A 155 -5.01 5.83 9.14
CA CYS A 155 -5.59 6.22 10.42
C CYS A 155 -5.82 7.74 10.49
N ILE A 156 -4.83 8.53 10.11
CA ILE A 156 -4.92 9.99 10.13
C ILE A 156 -6.00 10.47 9.14
N ARG A 157 -5.95 9.99 7.89
CA ARG A 157 -6.93 10.35 6.87
C ARG A 157 -8.35 9.99 7.30
N ASP A 158 -8.55 8.79 7.83
CA ASP A 158 -9.87 8.34 8.27
C ASP A 158 -10.37 9.20 9.44
N ALA A 159 -9.53 9.55 10.40
CA ALA A 159 -9.89 10.47 11.47
C ALA A 159 -10.35 11.84 10.94
N LEU A 160 -9.70 12.38 9.92
CA LEU A 160 -10.05 13.65 9.28
C LEU A 160 -11.35 13.54 8.46
N VAL A 161 -11.45 12.52 7.61
CA VAL A 161 -12.60 12.31 6.71
C VAL A 161 -13.89 12.06 7.48
N TYR A 162 -13.82 11.30 8.57
CA TYR A 162 -14.98 10.98 9.41
C TYR A 162 -15.22 11.98 10.54
N GLY A 163 -14.42 13.04 10.61
CA GLY A 163 -14.64 14.19 11.52
C GLY A 163 -14.25 13.95 12.98
N TYR A 164 -13.45 12.93 13.27
CA TYR A 164 -12.89 12.69 14.60
C TYR A 164 -11.78 13.69 14.96
N CYS A 165 -11.07 14.20 13.97
CA CYS A 165 -10.21 15.36 14.05
C CYS A 165 -10.63 16.37 12.98
N LYS A 166 -10.87 17.62 13.35
CA LYS A 166 -11.37 18.63 12.41
C LYS A 166 -10.26 19.42 11.72
N ASP A 167 -9.15 19.59 12.40
CA ASP A 167 -8.00 20.34 11.91
C ASP A 167 -6.78 19.40 11.88
N PRO A 168 -6.17 19.18 10.71
CA PRO A 168 -4.93 18.39 10.61
C PRO A 168 -3.83 18.85 11.58
N MET A 169 -3.76 20.13 11.90
CA MET A 169 -2.78 20.68 12.86
C MET A 169 -3.04 20.32 14.31
N ASP A 170 -4.22 19.76 14.61
CA ASP A 170 -4.61 19.34 15.95
C ASP A 170 -4.38 17.85 16.24
N LEU A 171 -3.93 17.07 15.27
CA LEU A 171 -3.73 15.61 15.37
C LEU A 171 -2.96 15.18 16.62
N ARG A 172 -1.98 15.95 17.08
CA ARG A 172 -1.18 15.66 18.27
C ARG A 172 -1.84 16.10 19.58
N LYS A 173 -2.90 16.88 19.55
CA LYS A 173 -3.67 17.19 20.74
C LYS A 173 -4.38 15.93 21.26
N SER A 174 -4.66 15.87 22.54
CA SER A 174 -5.49 14.79 23.10
C SER A 174 -6.89 14.81 22.50
N SER A 175 -7.59 13.68 22.53
CA SER A 175 -8.97 13.57 22.05
C SER A 175 -9.94 14.52 22.77
N ALA A 176 -9.72 14.79 24.06
CA ALA A 176 -10.48 15.78 24.82
C ALA A 176 -10.33 17.22 24.28
N ASN A 177 -9.26 17.51 23.53
CA ASN A 177 -8.96 18.79 22.91
C ASN A 177 -9.15 18.77 21.38
N GLY A 178 -9.88 17.78 20.85
CA GLY A 178 -10.23 17.66 19.43
C GLY A 178 -9.14 17.06 18.53
N GLY A 179 -8.10 16.48 19.12
CA GLY A 179 -7.05 15.76 18.40
C GLY A 179 -7.18 14.25 18.49
N MET A 180 -6.14 13.54 18.08
CA MET A 180 -6.07 12.07 18.06
C MET A 180 -4.98 11.51 18.99
N GLY A 181 -4.17 12.39 19.61
CA GLY A 181 -3.14 12.01 20.57
C GLY A 181 -1.88 11.40 19.98
N TYR A 182 -1.56 11.69 18.72
CA TYR A 182 -0.31 11.23 18.11
C TYR A 182 0.90 11.83 18.83
N ASP A 183 1.76 11.00 19.37
CA ASP A 183 2.98 11.42 20.08
C ASP A 183 4.21 11.44 19.18
N GLY A 184 4.28 10.54 18.20
CA GLY A 184 5.38 10.43 17.26
C GLY A 184 5.52 11.68 16.40
N TYR A 185 6.78 12.18 16.29
CA TYR A 185 7.10 13.32 15.45
C TYR A 185 8.60 13.37 15.14
N LYS A 186 8.96 13.36 13.86
CA LYS A 186 10.37 13.46 13.44
C LYS A 186 10.52 14.47 12.31
N GLU A 187 11.56 15.30 12.39
CA GLU A 187 11.83 16.36 11.40
C GLU A 187 12.32 15.80 10.06
N ASN A 188 13.16 14.75 10.10
CA ASN A 188 13.74 14.16 8.89
C ASN A 188 12.79 13.06 8.35
N VAL A 189 12.07 13.41 7.30
CA VAL A 189 11.09 12.53 6.65
C VAL A 189 11.74 11.84 5.46
N ASN A 190 11.62 10.51 5.40
CA ASN A 190 12.11 9.70 4.28
C ASN A 190 11.09 9.59 3.14
N ASP A 191 11.52 9.03 2.01
CA ASP A 191 10.67 8.93 0.82
C ASP A 191 9.54 7.89 0.97
N ASN A 192 9.71 6.84 1.79
CA ASN A 192 8.64 5.90 2.11
C ASN A 192 7.44 6.61 2.72
N VAL A 193 7.68 7.50 3.68
CA VAL A 193 6.63 8.29 4.32
C VAL A 193 5.96 9.24 3.32
N LYS A 194 6.75 9.98 2.52
CA LYS A 194 6.19 10.91 1.52
C LYS A 194 5.31 10.17 0.50
N ASN A 195 5.79 9.02 0.01
CA ASN A 195 5.06 8.19 -0.93
C ASN A 195 3.78 7.59 -0.29
N ALA A 196 3.85 7.16 0.97
CA ALA A 196 2.70 6.65 1.71
C ALA A 196 1.63 7.73 1.94
N VAL A 197 2.04 8.94 2.33
CA VAL A 197 1.12 10.07 2.50
C VAL A 197 0.50 10.46 1.17
N SER A 198 1.27 10.52 0.08
CA SER A 198 0.72 10.77 -1.26
C SER A 198 -0.26 9.67 -1.70
N TYR A 199 0.09 8.40 -1.52
CA TYR A 199 -0.79 7.28 -1.85
C TYR A 199 -2.13 7.36 -1.14
N VAL A 200 -2.14 7.68 0.15
CA VAL A 200 -3.36 7.73 0.97
C VAL A 200 -4.14 9.02 0.74
N PHE A 201 -3.48 10.17 0.78
CA PHE A 201 -4.15 11.48 0.78
C PHE A 201 -4.49 11.99 -0.61
N ASP A 202 -3.60 11.80 -1.60
CA ASP A 202 -3.82 12.30 -2.96
C ASP A 202 -4.63 11.32 -3.81
N ASN A 203 -4.36 10.01 -3.64
CA ASN A 203 -4.94 8.97 -4.48
C ASN A 203 -6.09 8.21 -3.78
N GLY A 204 -6.33 8.42 -2.49
CA GLY A 204 -7.34 7.71 -1.73
C GLY A 204 -7.00 6.23 -1.44
N GLY A 205 -5.71 5.87 -1.54
CA GLY A 205 -5.24 4.52 -1.27
C GLY A 205 -5.41 4.10 0.20
N ASN A 206 -5.32 2.81 0.47
CA ASN A 206 -5.57 2.25 1.80
C ASN A 206 -4.62 1.11 2.14
N ALA A 207 -4.28 0.96 3.42
CA ALA A 207 -3.61 -0.24 3.92
C ALA A 207 -4.57 -1.44 3.91
N VAL A 208 -5.80 -1.24 4.40
CA VAL A 208 -6.82 -2.29 4.55
C VAL A 208 -8.21 -1.81 4.15
N GLN A 209 -9.09 -2.76 3.78
CA GLN A 209 -10.49 -2.49 3.45
C GLN A 209 -11.36 -2.43 4.73
N HIS A 210 -11.07 -1.47 5.56
CA HIS A 210 -11.83 -1.12 6.75
C HIS A 210 -11.38 0.26 7.24
N ARG A 211 -12.28 1.01 7.85
CA ARG A 211 -11.91 2.23 8.58
C ARG A 211 -11.00 1.86 9.75
N ILE A 212 -9.93 2.59 9.92
CA ILE A 212 -9.05 2.47 11.07
C ILE A 212 -8.85 3.86 11.68
N LEU A 213 -9.08 3.99 12.99
CA LEU A 213 -9.11 5.29 13.66
C LEU A 213 -8.06 5.42 14.76
N VAL A 214 -7.74 4.33 15.42
CA VAL A 214 -6.83 4.33 16.56
C VAL A 214 -5.88 3.14 16.51
N MET A 215 -4.77 3.29 17.19
CA MET A 215 -3.73 2.27 17.24
C MET A 215 -3.04 2.24 18.59
N CYS A 216 -2.43 1.12 18.93
CA CYS A 216 -1.49 1.01 20.04
C CYS A 216 -0.46 -0.09 19.77
N THR A 217 0.64 -0.08 20.51
CA THR A 217 1.61 -1.16 20.43
C THR A 217 1.05 -2.45 21.06
N SER A 218 1.49 -3.60 20.54
CA SER A 218 1.13 -4.91 21.07
C SER A 218 1.59 -5.08 22.52
N GLU A 219 2.75 -4.52 22.86
CA GLU A 219 3.25 -4.51 24.23
C GLU A 219 2.29 -3.80 25.19
N TYR A 220 1.82 -2.60 24.84
CA TYR A 220 0.84 -1.88 25.62
C TYR A 220 -0.49 -2.64 25.70
N TYR A 221 -1.00 -3.13 24.58
CA TYR A 221 -2.28 -3.81 24.51
C TYR A 221 -2.32 -5.06 25.41
N TYR A 222 -1.33 -5.93 25.29
CA TYR A 222 -1.26 -7.17 26.08
C TYR A 222 -0.75 -6.96 27.51
N GLY A 223 0.08 -5.93 27.73
CA GLY A 223 0.58 -5.60 29.07
C GLY A 223 -0.47 -4.98 30.01
N TYR A 224 -1.53 -4.40 29.43
CA TYR A 224 -2.62 -3.75 30.20
C TYR A 224 -3.99 -4.28 29.73
N PRO A 225 -4.44 -5.46 30.18
CA PRO A 225 -5.65 -6.12 29.65
C PRO A 225 -6.94 -5.32 29.69
N ASN A 226 -7.04 -4.35 30.62
CA ASN A 226 -8.21 -3.46 30.77
C ASN A 226 -7.96 -2.07 30.16
N ASN A 227 -7.03 -1.95 29.22
CA ASN A 227 -6.80 -0.68 28.53
C ASN A 227 -8.01 -0.33 27.64
N TRP A 228 -8.14 0.98 27.35
CA TRP A 228 -9.26 1.46 26.54
C TRP A 228 -9.36 0.80 25.15
N HIS A 229 -8.23 0.47 24.49
CA HIS A 229 -8.24 -0.17 23.18
C HIS A 229 -8.89 -1.56 23.21
N SER A 230 -8.86 -2.27 24.37
CA SER A 230 -9.53 -3.57 24.51
C SER A 230 -11.05 -3.49 24.40
N THR A 231 -11.62 -2.29 24.50
CA THR A 231 -13.05 -2.02 24.32
C THR A 231 -13.40 -1.60 22.88
N GLN A 232 -12.40 -1.50 21.99
CA GLN A 232 -12.61 -1.07 20.61
C GLN A 232 -12.68 -2.25 19.64
N ASN A 233 -13.18 -2.01 18.43
CA ASN A 233 -13.23 -3.04 17.39
C ASN A 233 -11.84 -3.27 16.79
N PHE A 234 -11.19 -4.37 17.18
CA PHE A 234 -9.90 -4.77 16.59
C PHE A 234 -10.07 -5.13 15.12
N ILE A 235 -9.31 -4.51 14.24
CA ILE A 235 -9.34 -4.74 12.79
C ILE A 235 -8.19 -5.63 12.38
N THR A 236 -6.95 -5.21 12.63
CA THR A 236 -5.74 -5.94 12.22
C THR A 236 -4.54 -5.56 13.06
N GLN A 237 -3.47 -6.30 12.87
CA GLN A 237 -2.14 -6.00 13.40
C GLN A 237 -1.15 -5.97 12.24
N TYR A 238 -0.27 -4.98 12.23
CA TYR A 238 0.90 -4.92 11.37
C TYR A 238 2.14 -4.76 12.25
N GLU A 239 3.07 -5.70 12.16
CA GLU A 239 4.21 -5.81 13.06
C GLU A 239 3.79 -5.75 14.54
N ASN A 240 4.30 -4.78 15.29
CA ASN A 240 3.99 -4.59 16.70
C ASN A 240 2.87 -3.58 16.97
N ILE A 241 2.17 -3.09 15.95
CA ILE A 241 1.07 -2.13 16.07
C ILE A 241 -0.27 -2.81 15.78
N LEU A 242 -1.22 -2.62 16.67
CA LEU A 242 -2.62 -3.04 16.53
C LEU A 242 -3.45 -1.86 16.09
N PHE A 243 -4.37 -2.09 15.15
CA PHE A 243 -5.26 -1.08 14.55
C PHE A 243 -6.72 -1.41 14.85
N PHE A 244 -7.47 -0.38 15.23
CA PHE A 244 -8.84 -0.51 15.67
C PHE A 244 -9.74 0.53 14.98
N ASP A 245 -11.02 0.18 14.87
CA ASP A 245 -12.10 1.13 14.66
C ASP A 245 -12.86 1.33 15.99
N TYR A 246 -13.61 2.43 16.12
CA TYR A 246 -14.50 2.57 17.25
C TYR A 246 -15.68 1.60 17.12
N TRP A 247 -16.15 1.09 18.25
CA TRP A 247 -17.47 0.48 18.30
C TRP A 247 -18.52 1.55 18.03
N ASN A 248 -19.41 1.27 17.07
CA ASN A 248 -20.61 2.09 16.82
C ASN A 248 -21.69 1.79 17.84
#